data_c941222b46ee9339ed91b7c935524417
#
_entry.id   c941222b46ee9339ed91b7c935524417
#
_cell.length_a   1.000
_cell.length_b   1.000
_cell.length_c   1.000
_cell.angle_alpha   90.00
_cell.angle_beta   90.00
_cell.angle_gamma   90.00
#
_symmetry.space_group_name_H-M   'P 1'
#
loop_
_entity.id
_entity.type
_entity.pdbx_description
1 polymer ?
#
loop_
_entity_poly.entity_id
_entity_poly.type
_entity_poly.pdbx_seq_one_letter_code
_entity_poly.pdbx_strand_id
1 'polypeptide(L)'
;MGCSHWWVFVVKKGYQDSDTSIQSSVITKLKGVAFTNTSELGERLWDVADYVIPPQGENIFFVMTNLIVTPNQRQDTCSESTGIRDALCSKNRDCPAGEAVIAGNGVKTGRCLKVGSNTNGTCEILAWCPVEKKSKTKKPLLANAENFTVYIKNSIRFPKFKFSKTNVLNTDDDSYLKNCHYSAQHLYCPIFHLGKLVSWAGNNFQDMASEGGVIGIQIEWDCDLDKPPSECNPHYSFSRLDNKFAEKSISSGYNFRFAKYYRDAEGVEYRTLIKAYGIRFDVMVNGKAGKFNIIPTIINVGSGLALMGAGAFFCDVVLLYLMKKSNFYRGKKYEEVKSSSRKSLPGGTVNGNQNSESLATLEQLRQLQTVET
;
A
#
# COMPACT_ATOMS: atom_id res chain seq x y z
N MET A 1 26.14 10.61 -25.15
CA MET A 1 24.78 10.55 -25.71
C MET A 1 24.20 9.12 -25.79
N GLY A 2 24.97 8.06 -26.06
CA GLY A 2 24.43 6.67 -26.06
C GLY A 2 23.86 6.18 -24.72
N CYS A 3 24.34 6.68 -23.60
CA CYS A 3 23.95 6.24 -22.26
C CYS A 3 22.48 6.59 -21.90
N SER A 4 21.95 7.73 -22.37
CA SER A 4 20.58 8.16 -22.07
C SER A 4 19.54 7.37 -22.86
N HIS A 5 19.84 7.00 -24.12
CA HIS A 5 18.95 6.14 -24.92
C HIS A 5 18.92 4.71 -24.37
N TRP A 6 20.09 4.18 -24.00
CA TRP A 6 20.18 2.87 -23.35
C TRP A 6 19.34 2.83 -22.08
N TRP A 7 19.39 3.88 -21.25
CA TRP A 7 18.58 4.00 -20.04
C TRP A 7 17.08 3.95 -20.32
N VAL A 8 16.59 4.71 -21.31
CA VAL A 8 15.15 4.78 -21.64
C VAL A 8 14.64 3.45 -22.20
N PHE A 9 15.40 2.81 -23.08
CA PHE A 9 14.96 1.58 -23.74
C PHE A 9 15.21 0.34 -22.90
N VAL A 10 16.37 0.20 -22.26
CA VAL A 10 16.75 -1.02 -21.53
C VAL A 10 16.25 -0.98 -20.09
N VAL A 11 16.51 0.13 -19.38
CA VAL A 11 16.17 0.21 -17.94
C VAL A 11 14.72 0.60 -17.71
N LYS A 12 14.21 1.62 -18.42
CA LYS A 12 12.85 2.10 -18.28
C LYS A 12 11.84 1.38 -19.18
N LYS A 13 12.32 0.53 -20.09
CA LYS A 13 11.49 -0.21 -21.07
C LYS A 13 10.51 0.69 -21.80
N GLY A 14 10.97 1.84 -22.27
CA GLY A 14 10.13 2.86 -22.93
C GLY A 14 9.43 2.38 -24.19
N TYR A 15 9.79 1.22 -24.71
CA TYR A 15 9.11 0.55 -25.83
C TYR A 15 7.85 -0.20 -25.41
N GLN A 16 7.62 -0.38 -24.12
CA GLN A 16 6.44 -1.06 -23.61
C GLN A 16 5.31 -0.07 -23.35
N ASP A 17 4.11 -0.51 -23.64
CA ASP A 17 2.90 0.08 -23.10
C ASP A 17 2.65 -0.49 -21.68
N SER A 18 2.24 0.32 -20.72
CA SER A 18 2.09 -0.08 -19.33
C SER A 18 0.64 -0.04 -18.87
N ASP A 19 0.29 -0.96 -17.99
CA ASP A 19 -0.98 -1.00 -17.27
C ASP A 19 -0.68 -1.04 -15.76
N THR A 20 -1.13 -0.03 -15.04
CA THR A 20 -1.05 0.07 -13.58
C THR A 20 -2.41 -0.13 -12.91
N SER A 21 -3.45 -0.37 -13.70
CA SER A 21 -4.83 -0.56 -13.23
C SER A 21 -5.05 -2.02 -12.80
N ILE A 22 -4.26 -2.47 -11.83
CA ILE A 22 -4.36 -3.85 -11.32
C ILE A 22 -5.70 -4.06 -10.61
N GLN A 23 -6.40 -5.12 -10.98
CA GLN A 23 -7.53 -5.67 -10.23
C GLN A 23 -7.01 -6.85 -9.43
N SER A 24 -7.25 -6.88 -8.13
CA SER A 24 -6.78 -7.96 -7.28
C SER A 24 -7.88 -8.50 -6.37
N SER A 25 -7.77 -9.78 -6.05
CA SER A 25 -8.57 -10.45 -5.03
C SER A 25 -7.63 -11.18 -4.09
N VAL A 26 -7.85 -11.05 -2.79
CA VAL A 26 -7.06 -11.71 -1.75
C VAL A 26 -7.98 -12.60 -0.93
N ILE A 27 -7.58 -13.85 -0.74
CA ILE A 27 -8.27 -14.80 0.14
C ILE A 27 -7.25 -15.25 1.19
N THR A 28 -7.61 -15.08 2.46
CA THR A 28 -6.78 -15.50 3.58
C THR A 28 -7.45 -16.66 4.33
N LYS A 29 -6.65 -17.65 4.71
CA LYS A 29 -7.09 -18.76 5.57
C LYS A 29 -6.05 -18.99 6.64
N LEU A 30 -6.45 -18.92 7.91
CA LEU A 30 -5.59 -19.19 9.04
C LEU A 30 -5.73 -20.63 9.51
N LYS A 31 -4.67 -21.17 10.08
CA LYS A 31 -4.63 -22.46 10.77
C LYS A 31 -3.77 -22.36 12.00
N GLY A 32 -4.22 -22.98 13.08
CA GLY A 32 -3.52 -23.09 14.34
C GLY A 32 -4.51 -23.36 15.47
N VAL A 33 -4.04 -24.05 16.50
CA VAL A 33 -4.79 -24.35 17.70
C VAL A 33 -3.91 -24.04 18.91
N ALA A 34 -4.47 -23.42 19.93
CA ALA A 34 -3.77 -23.14 21.18
C ALA A 34 -4.60 -23.65 22.38
N PHE A 35 -3.91 -24.17 23.39
CA PHE A 35 -4.49 -24.53 24.67
C PHE A 35 -3.95 -23.56 25.73
N THR A 36 -4.85 -23.02 26.54
CA THR A 36 -4.48 -22.11 27.64
C THR A 36 -5.14 -22.59 28.94
N ASN A 37 -4.42 -22.37 30.04
CA ASN A 37 -4.95 -22.56 31.38
C ASN A 37 -4.64 -21.30 32.19
N THR A 38 -5.69 -20.54 32.53
CA THR A 38 -5.56 -19.29 33.29
C THR A 38 -6.51 -19.28 34.47
N SER A 39 -6.15 -18.55 35.53
CA SER A 39 -7.02 -18.42 36.71
C SER A 39 -8.36 -17.74 36.43
N GLU A 40 -8.45 -16.93 35.38
CA GLU A 40 -9.66 -16.17 35.03
C GLU A 40 -10.59 -16.95 34.10
N LEU A 41 -10.04 -17.70 33.13
CA LEU A 41 -10.78 -18.40 32.09
C LEU A 41 -10.77 -19.92 32.24
N GLY A 42 -9.96 -20.45 33.18
CA GLY A 42 -9.73 -21.88 33.32
C GLY A 42 -8.99 -22.48 32.13
N GLU A 43 -9.19 -23.78 31.93
CA GLU A 43 -8.68 -24.51 30.77
C GLU A 43 -9.53 -24.20 29.54
N ARG A 44 -8.89 -23.78 28.47
CA ARG A 44 -9.58 -23.42 27.24
C ARG A 44 -8.78 -23.74 25.99
N LEU A 45 -9.48 -24.35 25.02
CA LEU A 45 -8.99 -24.55 23.67
C LEU A 45 -9.41 -23.36 22.82
N TRP A 46 -8.48 -22.90 21.95
CA TRP A 46 -8.70 -21.81 21.01
C TRP A 46 -8.46 -22.32 19.61
N ASP A 47 -9.43 -22.13 18.74
CA ASP A 47 -9.31 -22.39 17.31
C ASP A 47 -9.54 -21.13 16.47
N VAL A 48 -9.52 -21.29 15.16
CA VAL A 48 -9.65 -20.15 14.20
C VAL A 48 -10.96 -19.37 14.41
N ALA A 49 -12.05 -20.04 14.80
CA ALA A 49 -13.33 -19.38 15.03
C ALA A 49 -13.32 -18.48 16.28
N ASP A 50 -12.42 -18.75 17.23
CA ASP A 50 -12.31 -17.96 18.46
C ASP A 50 -11.39 -16.74 18.31
N TYR A 51 -10.26 -16.86 17.60
CA TYR A 51 -9.23 -15.82 17.59
C TYR A 51 -9.14 -15.00 16.30
N VAL A 52 -9.80 -15.41 15.21
CA VAL A 52 -9.90 -14.61 13.97
C VAL A 52 -11.21 -13.85 13.97
N ILE A 53 -11.12 -12.54 14.21
CA ILE A 53 -12.31 -11.69 14.38
C ILE A 53 -12.13 -10.39 13.57
N PRO A 54 -12.95 -10.09 12.59
CA PRO A 54 -14.00 -10.94 11.97
C PRO A 54 -13.40 -12.13 11.18
N PRO A 55 -14.14 -13.22 10.99
CA PRO A 55 -13.63 -14.42 10.33
C PRO A 55 -13.30 -14.22 8.86
N GLN A 56 -13.88 -13.20 8.23
CA GLN A 56 -13.58 -12.78 6.87
C GLN A 56 -13.53 -11.26 6.77
N GLY A 57 -12.50 -10.74 6.16
CA GLY A 57 -12.34 -9.34 5.79
C GLY A 57 -11.74 -9.24 4.39
N GLU A 58 -12.04 -8.18 3.66
CA GLU A 58 -11.39 -7.89 2.39
C GLU A 58 -9.95 -7.43 2.67
N ASN A 59 -8.98 -8.22 2.23
CA ASN A 59 -7.55 -7.91 2.32
C ASN A 59 -7.03 -7.64 3.75
N ILE A 60 -7.83 -7.93 4.78
CA ILE A 60 -7.50 -7.67 6.18
C ILE A 60 -7.89 -8.88 7.00
N PHE A 61 -7.02 -9.29 7.92
CA PHE A 61 -7.38 -10.23 8.97
C PHE A 61 -6.77 -9.79 10.29
N PHE A 62 -7.49 -10.08 11.37
CA PHE A 62 -7.05 -9.78 12.73
C PHE A 62 -6.92 -11.08 13.50
N VAL A 63 -5.78 -11.22 14.18
CA VAL A 63 -5.50 -12.35 15.06
C VAL A 63 -5.48 -11.85 16.50
N MET A 64 -6.47 -12.25 17.26
CA MET A 64 -6.51 -11.97 18.69
C MET A 64 -5.40 -12.75 19.39
N THR A 65 -4.59 -12.05 20.15
CA THR A 65 -3.46 -12.63 20.89
C THR A 65 -3.63 -12.46 22.40
N ASN A 66 -4.46 -11.51 22.80
CA ASN A 66 -4.77 -11.26 24.20
C ASN A 66 -6.18 -10.69 24.37
N LEU A 67 -6.79 -10.92 25.52
CA LEU A 67 -8.13 -10.41 25.81
C LEU A 67 -8.33 -10.10 27.29
N ILE A 68 -9.25 -9.16 27.54
CA ILE A 68 -9.77 -8.87 28.87
C ILE A 68 -11.28 -9.14 28.79
N VAL A 69 -11.76 -10.00 29.71
CA VAL A 69 -13.18 -10.38 29.80
C VAL A 69 -13.80 -9.70 31.00
N THR A 70 -14.95 -9.04 30.78
CA THR A 70 -15.82 -8.55 31.85
C THR A 70 -17.16 -9.29 31.73
N PRO A 71 -17.34 -10.37 32.48
CA PRO A 71 -18.54 -11.19 32.40
C PRO A 71 -19.71 -10.56 33.15
N ASN A 72 -20.92 -11.06 32.86
CA ASN A 72 -22.16 -10.79 33.61
C ASN A 72 -22.48 -9.31 33.78
N GLN A 73 -22.15 -8.49 32.81
CA GLN A 73 -22.58 -7.10 32.82
C GLN A 73 -24.09 -6.99 32.60
N ARG A 74 -24.76 -6.19 33.41
CA ARG A 74 -26.16 -5.78 33.22
C ARG A 74 -26.30 -4.25 33.31
N GLN A 75 -27.37 -3.72 32.76
CA GLN A 75 -27.66 -2.29 32.94
C GLN A 75 -28.13 -2.05 34.38
N ASP A 76 -27.31 -1.31 35.14
CA ASP A 76 -27.54 -1.02 36.54
C ASP A 76 -26.73 0.22 36.95
N THR A 77 -26.77 0.58 38.21
CA THR A 77 -25.93 1.62 38.78
C THR A 77 -24.69 1.03 39.46
N CYS A 78 -23.55 1.60 39.20
CA CYS A 78 -22.29 1.20 39.82
C CYS A 78 -21.29 2.38 39.88
N SER A 79 -20.20 2.14 40.57
CA SER A 79 -19.11 3.10 40.68
C SER A 79 -18.35 3.20 39.35
N GLU A 80 -18.08 4.40 38.88
CA GLU A 80 -17.21 4.61 37.73
C GLU A 80 -15.76 4.20 38.04
N SER A 81 -15.01 3.86 37.02
CA SER A 81 -13.60 3.50 37.12
C SER A 81 -12.75 4.64 37.69
N THR A 82 -11.90 4.34 38.67
CA THR A 82 -10.97 5.32 39.28
C THR A 82 -9.97 5.92 38.28
N GLY A 83 -9.79 5.30 37.13
CA GLY A 83 -8.92 5.82 36.07
C GLY A 83 -9.57 6.91 35.21
N ILE A 84 -10.84 7.29 35.46
CA ILE A 84 -11.55 8.36 34.77
C ILE A 84 -11.47 9.61 35.64
N ARG A 85 -10.65 10.60 35.24
CA ARG A 85 -10.40 11.81 36.04
C ARG A 85 -11.67 12.63 36.28
N ASP A 86 -12.50 12.80 35.26
CA ASP A 86 -13.73 13.59 35.31
C ASP A 86 -14.86 12.92 36.11
N ALA A 87 -14.63 11.72 36.59
CA ALA A 87 -15.56 10.99 37.47
C ALA A 87 -15.05 10.86 38.91
N LEU A 88 -13.89 11.43 39.24
CA LEU A 88 -13.41 11.48 40.63
C LEU A 88 -14.20 12.51 41.40
N CYS A 89 -14.59 12.18 42.61
CA CYS A 89 -15.41 13.05 43.46
C CYS A 89 -15.05 13.02 44.93
N SER A 90 -15.37 14.11 45.62
CA SER A 90 -15.31 14.21 47.06
C SER A 90 -16.71 14.40 47.69
N LYS A 91 -17.64 14.99 46.93
CA LYS A 91 -19.01 15.28 47.31
C LYS A 91 -19.96 14.98 46.16
N ASN A 92 -21.26 14.82 46.49
CA ASN A 92 -22.30 14.57 45.47
C ASN A 92 -22.40 15.65 44.38
N ARG A 93 -22.16 16.91 44.73
CA ARG A 93 -22.16 18.02 43.79
C ARG A 93 -21.10 17.91 42.70
N ASP A 94 -20.09 17.09 42.88
CA ASP A 94 -19.02 16.85 41.91
C ASP A 94 -19.50 15.87 40.80
N CYS A 95 -20.69 15.30 40.98
CA CYS A 95 -21.28 14.30 40.09
C CYS A 95 -22.66 14.76 39.58
N PRO A 96 -22.74 15.77 38.72
CA PRO A 96 -24.02 16.27 38.21
C PRO A 96 -24.84 15.16 37.55
N ALA A 97 -26.11 14.99 37.99
CA ALA A 97 -26.99 13.97 37.46
C ALA A 97 -27.28 14.22 35.97
N GLY A 98 -27.30 13.19 35.15
CA GLY A 98 -27.56 13.27 33.71
C GLY A 98 -26.34 13.64 32.86
N GLU A 99 -25.18 13.91 33.46
CA GLU A 99 -23.97 14.21 32.71
C GLU A 99 -23.25 12.92 32.29
N ALA A 100 -22.96 12.80 30.99
CA ALA A 100 -22.14 11.72 30.42
C ALA A 100 -20.68 12.18 30.34
N VAL A 101 -19.76 11.41 30.92
CA VAL A 101 -18.32 11.68 30.79
C VAL A 101 -17.82 11.05 29.48
N ILE A 102 -17.17 11.85 28.63
CA ILE A 102 -16.72 11.40 27.29
C ILE A 102 -15.81 10.17 27.36
N ALA A 103 -14.90 10.12 28.34
CA ALA A 103 -14.00 9.00 28.57
C ALA A 103 -14.56 7.94 29.55
N GLY A 104 -15.79 8.14 30.05
CA GLY A 104 -16.43 7.30 31.05
C GLY A 104 -17.22 6.13 30.46
N ASN A 105 -17.83 5.35 31.35
CA ASN A 105 -18.57 4.15 31.00
C ASN A 105 -20.11 4.34 31.04
N GLY A 106 -20.59 5.47 31.56
CA GLY A 106 -22.04 5.71 31.72
C GLY A 106 -22.40 7.15 32.00
N VAL A 107 -23.62 7.32 32.55
CA VAL A 107 -24.22 8.62 32.89
C VAL A 107 -24.26 8.78 34.39
N LYS A 108 -23.79 9.92 34.93
CA LYS A 108 -23.76 10.22 36.36
C LYS A 108 -25.17 10.27 36.96
N THR A 109 -25.36 9.71 38.15
CA THR A 109 -26.66 9.68 38.86
C THR A 109 -26.83 10.80 39.89
N GLY A 110 -25.78 11.58 40.18
CA GLY A 110 -25.78 12.62 41.19
C GLY A 110 -25.15 12.16 42.53
N ARG A 111 -24.64 10.95 42.61
CA ARG A 111 -24.04 10.43 43.86
C ARG A 111 -22.55 10.21 43.70
N CYS A 112 -21.81 10.53 44.79
CA CYS A 112 -20.40 10.21 44.93
C CYS A 112 -20.22 8.99 45.83
N LEU A 113 -19.74 7.88 45.28
CA LEU A 113 -19.49 6.64 46.01
C LEU A 113 -18.07 6.62 46.55
N LYS A 114 -17.94 6.54 47.87
CA LYS A 114 -16.62 6.46 48.52
C LYS A 114 -16.29 5.01 48.85
N VAL A 115 -15.07 4.59 48.59
CA VAL A 115 -14.58 3.26 48.91
C VAL A 115 -13.67 3.33 50.14
N GLY A 116 -14.12 2.75 51.24
CA GLY A 116 -13.40 2.74 52.50
C GLY A 116 -13.33 4.10 53.22
N SER A 117 -12.27 4.34 54.03
CA SER A 117 -12.06 5.58 54.74
C SER A 117 -11.51 6.73 53.90
N ASN A 118 -11.35 6.56 52.61
CA ASN A 118 -10.78 7.57 51.73
C ASN A 118 -11.75 8.76 51.53
N THR A 119 -11.23 9.98 51.53
CA THR A 119 -11.98 11.20 51.25
C THR A 119 -12.42 11.31 49.77
N ASN A 120 -11.74 10.62 48.85
CA ASN A 120 -11.99 10.65 47.44
C ASN A 120 -12.69 9.36 47.01
N GLY A 121 -13.71 9.52 46.18
CA GLY A 121 -14.50 8.45 45.58
C GLY A 121 -14.64 8.61 44.09
N THR A 122 -15.53 7.85 43.50
CA THR A 122 -15.95 8.00 42.09
C THR A 122 -17.45 8.16 41.98
N CYS A 123 -17.88 8.90 40.96
CA CYS A 123 -19.29 9.10 40.72
C CYS A 123 -20.01 7.78 40.44
N GLU A 124 -21.19 7.63 41.01
CA GLU A 124 -22.12 6.58 40.61
C GLU A 124 -22.64 6.86 39.21
N ILE A 125 -22.68 5.84 38.40
CA ILE A 125 -23.13 5.93 37.00
C ILE A 125 -24.18 4.87 36.71
N LEU A 126 -25.11 5.21 35.86
CA LEU A 126 -25.97 4.25 35.17
C LEU A 126 -25.22 3.72 33.95
N ALA A 127 -24.89 2.45 33.92
CA ALA A 127 -24.03 1.86 32.93
C ALA A 127 -24.25 0.35 32.83
N TRP A 128 -23.48 -0.32 31.98
CA TRP A 128 -23.28 -1.76 32.03
C TRP A 128 -22.32 -2.13 33.18
N CYS A 129 -22.87 -2.65 34.25
CA CYS A 129 -22.18 -2.95 35.49
C CYS A 129 -21.90 -4.45 35.65
N PRO A 130 -20.69 -4.81 36.12
CA PRO A 130 -19.55 -3.99 36.52
C PRO A 130 -18.83 -3.38 35.33
N VAL A 131 -18.20 -2.20 35.54
CA VAL A 131 -17.38 -1.56 34.50
C VAL A 131 -16.11 -2.35 34.19
N GLU A 132 -15.58 -2.17 32.99
CA GLU A 132 -14.34 -2.83 32.55
C GLU A 132 -13.18 -2.53 33.48
N LYS A 133 -12.50 -3.57 33.96
CA LYS A 133 -11.28 -3.44 34.76
C LYS A 133 -10.09 -3.09 33.86
N LYS A 134 -9.36 -2.03 34.19
CA LYS A 134 -8.11 -1.66 33.51
C LYS A 134 -6.94 -2.56 33.96
N SER A 135 -6.97 -3.84 33.68
CA SER A 135 -5.83 -4.72 33.92
C SER A 135 -5.05 -4.88 32.61
N LYS A 136 -3.75 -4.58 32.61
CA LYS A 136 -2.86 -4.99 31.53
C LYS A 136 -2.23 -6.32 31.94
N THR A 137 -2.49 -7.37 31.19
CA THR A 137 -1.77 -8.63 31.33
C THR A 137 -0.36 -8.45 30.77
N LYS A 138 0.66 -8.82 31.56
CA LYS A 138 2.07 -8.68 31.15
C LYS A 138 2.48 -9.69 30.07
N LYS A 139 1.76 -10.78 29.93
CA LYS A 139 2.04 -11.84 28.94
C LYS A 139 0.82 -12.01 28.04
N PRO A 140 1.00 -12.19 26.72
CA PRO A 140 -0.11 -12.49 25.82
C PRO A 140 -0.71 -13.85 26.12
N LEU A 141 -2.05 -13.95 26.06
CA LEU A 141 -2.79 -15.18 26.29
C LEU A 141 -2.41 -16.26 25.26
N LEU A 142 -2.35 -15.86 23.99
CA LEU A 142 -2.02 -16.73 22.87
C LEU A 142 -0.58 -16.46 22.38
N ALA A 143 0.40 -16.60 23.26
CA ALA A 143 1.81 -16.50 22.89
C ALA A 143 2.20 -17.49 21.78
N ASN A 144 1.60 -18.68 21.77
CA ASN A 144 1.83 -19.73 20.77
C ASN A 144 1.28 -19.39 19.38
N ALA A 145 0.50 -18.33 19.23
CA ALA A 145 0.02 -17.85 17.92
C ALA A 145 1.16 -17.45 16.99
N GLU A 146 2.37 -17.25 17.49
CA GLU A 146 3.59 -17.11 16.69
C GLU A 146 3.78 -18.23 15.68
N ASN A 147 3.39 -19.46 16.03
CA ASN A 147 3.53 -20.66 15.21
C ASN A 147 2.34 -20.88 14.26
N PHE A 148 1.28 -20.09 14.38
CA PHE A 148 0.13 -20.23 13.49
C PHE A 148 0.51 -19.84 12.06
N THR A 149 -0.20 -20.42 11.10
CA THR A 149 0.06 -20.20 9.69
C THR A 149 -1.12 -19.51 9.02
N VAL A 150 -0.80 -18.64 8.08
CA VAL A 150 -1.76 -18.02 7.19
C VAL A 150 -1.46 -18.39 5.74
N TYR A 151 -2.46 -18.88 5.04
CA TYR A 151 -2.46 -19.05 3.60
C TYR A 151 -3.02 -17.78 2.96
N ILE A 152 -2.25 -17.14 2.07
CA ILE A 152 -2.63 -15.92 1.37
C ILE A 152 -2.68 -16.22 -0.12
N LYS A 153 -3.89 -16.42 -0.67
CA LYS A 153 -4.09 -16.54 -2.11
C LYS A 153 -4.38 -15.17 -2.69
N ASN A 154 -3.56 -14.74 -3.62
CA ASN A 154 -3.76 -13.50 -4.35
C ASN A 154 -3.94 -13.81 -5.84
N SER A 155 -5.02 -13.31 -6.41
CA SER A 155 -5.31 -13.39 -7.84
C SER A 155 -5.35 -11.98 -8.41
N ILE A 156 -4.62 -11.75 -9.50
CA ILE A 156 -4.51 -10.46 -10.15
C ILE A 156 -5.01 -10.51 -11.59
N ARG A 157 -5.45 -9.35 -12.09
CA ARG A 157 -5.82 -9.15 -13.48
C ARG A 157 -5.36 -7.77 -13.94
N PHE A 158 -4.73 -7.71 -15.10
CA PHE A 158 -4.45 -6.48 -15.85
C PHE A 158 -5.43 -6.37 -17.01
N PRO A 159 -6.47 -5.51 -16.91
CA PRO A 159 -7.57 -5.45 -17.88
C PRO A 159 -7.10 -5.10 -19.29
N LYS A 160 -6.16 -4.15 -19.40
CA LYS A 160 -5.63 -3.67 -20.67
C LYS A 160 -5.03 -4.78 -21.54
N PHE A 161 -4.34 -5.72 -20.91
CA PHE A 161 -3.67 -6.83 -21.60
C PHE A 161 -4.46 -8.14 -21.52
N LYS A 162 -5.64 -8.15 -20.88
CA LYS A 162 -6.44 -9.36 -20.61
C LYS A 162 -5.62 -10.47 -19.95
N PHE A 163 -4.62 -10.09 -19.14
CA PHE A 163 -3.73 -10.99 -18.44
C PHE A 163 -4.21 -11.20 -17.01
N SER A 164 -4.22 -12.46 -16.54
CA SER A 164 -4.55 -12.81 -15.17
C SER A 164 -3.57 -13.84 -14.63
N LYS A 165 -3.21 -13.75 -13.35
CA LYS A 165 -2.32 -14.69 -12.68
C LYS A 165 -2.67 -14.80 -11.18
N THR A 166 -2.24 -15.90 -10.58
CA THR A 166 -2.32 -16.14 -9.13
C THR A 166 -0.92 -16.43 -8.56
N ASN A 167 -0.72 -16.12 -7.28
CA ASN A 167 0.51 -16.43 -6.56
C ASN A 167 0.65 -17.91 -6.17
N VAL A 168 -0.39 -18.71 -6.42
CA VAL A 168 -0.34 -20.16 -6.19
C VAL A 168 0.17 -20.85 -7.43
N LEU A 169 1.23 -21.64 -7.27
CA LEU A 169 1.74 -22.47 -8.36
C LEU A 169 0.73 -23.56 -8.71
N ASN A 170 0.45 -23.72 -10.01
CA ASN A 170 -0.27 -24.88 -10.51
C ASN A 170 0.73 -26.05 -10.54
N THR A 171 0.69 -26.87 -9.51
CA THR A 171 1.44 -28.10 -9.44
C THR A 171 0.48 -29.28 -9.42
N ASP A 172 0.83 -30.36 -10.10
CA ASP A 172 0.07 -31.63 -10.03
C ASP A 172 0.29 -32.36 -8.68
N ASP A 173 1.13 -31.77 -7.82
CA ASP A 173 1.44 -32.32 -6.50
C ASP A 173 0.53 -31.67 -5.42
N ASP A 174 -0.52 -32.38 -5.06
CA ASP A 174 -1.43 -32.01 -3.98
C ASP A 174 -0.75 -31.90 -2.60
N SER A 175 0.46 -32.44 -2.44
CA SER A 175 1.22 -32.40 -1.20
C SER A 175 2.00 -31.11 -1.02
N TYR A 176 2.29 -30.37 -2.11
CA TYR A 176 3.10 -29.15 -2.06
C TYR A 176 2.58 -28.12 -1.07
N LEU A 177 1.30 -27.76 -1.18
CA LEU A 177 0.65 -26.78 -0.29
C LEU A 177 0.49 -27.27 1.16
N LYS A 178 0.64 -28.57 1.42
CA LYS A 178 0.58 -29.12 2.78
C LYS A 178 1.89 -28.94 3.54
N ASN A 179 3.00 -28.92 2.82
CA ASN A 179 4.35 -29.00 3.39
C ASN A 179 5.17 -27.72 3.17
N CYS A 180 4.78 -26.83 2.25
CA CYS A 180 5.55 -25.64 1.98
C CYS A 180 5.32 -24.52 3.01
N HIS A 181 6.36 -23.73 3.27
CA HIS A 181 6.30 -22.49 4.01
C HIS A 181 7.15 -21.44 3.29
N TYR A 182 6.65 -20.21 3.24
CA TYR A 182 7.38 -19.10 2.64
C TYR A 182 8.71 -18.87 3.37
N SER A 183 9.79 -18.87 2.60
CA SER A 183 11.16 -18.62 3.08
C SER A 183 12.03 -18.11 1.93
N ALA A 184 13.27 -17.72 2.23
CA ALA A 184 14.23 -17.33 1.20
C ALA A 184 14.48 -18.44 0.14
N GLN A 185 14.22 -19.71 0.49
CA GLN A 185 14.36 -20.86 -0.40
C GLN A 185 13.07 -21.22 -1.15
N HIS A 186 11.91 -20.82 -0.61
CA HIS A 186 10.57 -21.13 -1.13
C HIS A 186 9.74 -19.86 -1.31
N LEU A 187 10.18 -18.98 -2.21
CA LEU A 187 9.56 -17.67 -2.47
C LEU A 187 8.15 -17.76 -3.07
N TYR A 188 7.77 -18.92 -3.63
CA TYR A 188 6.47 -19.11 -4.28
C TYR A 188 5.46 -19.85 -3.41
N CYS A 189 5.79 -20.15 -2.16
CA CYS A 189 4.85 -20.75 -1.24
C CYS A 189 3.94 -19.66 -0.63
N PRO A 190 2.60 -19.77 -0.74
CA PRO A 190 1.67 -18.76 -0.24
C PRO A 190 1.33 -18.93 1.25
N ILE A 191 2.09 -19.73 2.00
CA ILE A 191 1.85 -20.04 3.42
C ILE A 191 2.93 -19.39 4.28
N PHE A 192 2.51 -18.56 5.21
CA PHE A 192 3.38 -17.77 6.08
C PHE A 192 3.15 -18.10 7.55
N HIS A 193 4.21 -18.17 8.35
CA HIS A 193 4.10 -18.18 9.82
C HIS A 193 3.89 -16.77 10.34
N LEU A 194 2.94 -16.58 11.28
CA LEU A 194 2.64 -15.26 11.83
C LEU A 194 3.85 -14.62 12.52
N GLY A 195 4.62 -15.39 13.29
CA GLY A 195 5.84 -14.90 13.92
C GLY A 195 6.89 -14.44 12.90
N LYS A 196 7.00 -15.12 11.76
CA LYS A 196 7.91 -14.71 10.68
C LYS A 196 7.47 -13.42 10.02
N LEU A 197 6.17 -13.24 9.77
CA LEU A 197 5.62 -11.99 9.21
C LEU A 197 5.99 -10.78 10.10
N VAL A 198 5.82 -10.93 11.43
CA VAL A 198 6.17 -9.88 12.39
C VAL A 198 7.68 -9.65 12.45
N SER A 199 8.47 -10.72 12.41
CA SER A 199 9.94 -10.65 12.41
C SER A 199 10.48 -9.96 11.16
N TRP A 200 9.96 -10.28 9.98
CA TRP A 200 10.35 -9.62 8.71
C TRP A 200 9.94 -8.14 8.66
N ALA A 201 8.89 -7.76 9.40
CA ALA A 201 8.55 -6.36 9.63
C ALA A 201 9.42 -5.67 10.69
N GLY A 202 10.50 -6.31 11.18
CA GLY A 202 11.45 -5.75 12.13
C GLY A 202 10.94 -5.69 13.59
N ASN A 203 9.99 -6.56 13.98
CA ASN A 203 9.39 -6.53 15.31
C ASN A 203 9.47 -7.88 16.01
N ASN A 204 9.30 -7.86 17.34
CA ASN A 204 9.14 -9.06 18.15
C ASN A 204 7.67 -9.44 18.27
N PHE A 205 7.33 -10.71 18.03
CA PHE A 205 5.96 -11.18 18.09
C PHE A 205 5.36 -11.06 19.51
N GLN A 206 6.09 -11.44 20.53
CA GLN A 206 5.59 -11.47 21.91
C GLN A 206 5.26 -10.06 22.43
N ASP A 207 6.10 -9.08 22.08
CA ASP A 207 5.86 -7.68 22.44
C ASP A 207 4.60 -7.16 21.75
N MET A 208 4.47 -7.43 20.44
CA MET A 208 3.32 -7.01 19.66
C MET A 208 2.04 -7.75 20.07
N ALA A 209 2.14 -9.02 20.45
CA ALA A 209 1.01 -9.82 20.90
C ALA A 209 0.38 -9.33 22.21
N SER A 210 1.15 -8.65 23.08
CA SER A 210 0.66 -8.12 24.35
C SER A 210 -0.14 -6.82 24.22
N GLU A 211 0.26 -5.93 23.32
CA GLU A 211 -0.33 -4.60 23.15
C GLU A 211 -1.15 -4.47 21.87
N GLY A 212 -0.92 -5.36 20.94
CA GLY A 212 -1.46 -5.29 19.57
C GLY A 212 -0.61 -4.44 18.65
N GLY A 213 -0.93 -4.50 17.36
CA GLY A 213 -0.26 -3.71 16.33
C GLY A 213 -0.81 -3.97 14.94
N VAL A 214 -0.26 -3.29 13.94
CA VAL A 214 -0.68 -3.43 12.54
C VAL A 214 0.52 -3.74 11.67
N ILE A 215 0.46 -4.85 10.95
CA ILE A 215 1.47 -5.30 9.98
C ILE A 215 0.92 -5.21 8.57
N GLY A 216 1.62 -4.51 7.70
CA GLY A 216 1.36 -4.50 6.27
C GLY A 216 2.11 -5.63 5.56
N ILE A 217 1.39 -6.38 4.74
CA ILE A 217 1.92 -7.39 3.81
C ILE A 217 1.73 -6.83 2.42
N GLN A 218 2.80 -6.34 1.82
CA GLN A 218 2.74 -5.81 0.46
C GLN A 218 3.07 -6.90 -0.54
N ILE A 219 2.20 -7.08 -1.53
CA ILE A 219 2.36 -7.99 -2.65
C ILE A 219 2.52 -7.13 -3.89
N GLU A 220 3.71 -7.12 -4.46
CA GLU A 220 4.05 -6.33 -5.64
C GLU A 220 4.22 -7.22 -6.86
N TRP A 221 3.50 -6.90 -7.93
CA TRP A 221 3.57 -7.59 -9.21
C TRP A 221 4.19 -6.68 -10.25
N ASP A 222 5.39 -7.03 -10.74
CA ASP A 222 6.06 -6.36 -11.86
C ASP A 222 6.16 -7.36 -13.02
N CYS A 223 5.18 -7.29 -13.93
CA CYS A 223 5.00 -8.29 -14.97
C CYS A 223 5.46 -7.75 -16.33
N ASP A 224 6.54 -8.32 -16.83
CA ASP A 224 7.00 -8.11 -18.21
C ASP A 224 6.30 -9.15 -19.10
N LEU A 225 5.25 -8.70 -19.81
CA LEU A 225 4.43 -9.58 -20.65
C LEU A 225 5.06 -9.90 -22.02
N ASP A 226 6.25 -9.39 -22.29
CA ASP A 226 7.09 -9.82 -23.43
C ASP A 226 7.86 -11.09 -23.10
N LYS A 227 7.86 -11.48 -21.83
CA LYS A 227 8.45 -12.70 -21.30
C LYS A 227 7.41 -13.78 -21.01
N PRO A 228 7.82 -15.04 -20.83
CA PRO A 228 6.91 -16.10 -20.44
C PRO A 228 6.13 -15.76 -19.14
N PRO A 229 4.85 -16.14 -19.03
CA PRO A 229 4.05 -15.88 -17.82
C PRO A 229 4.65 -16.48 -16.53
N SER A 230 5.52 -17.46 -16.63
CA SER A 230 6.24 -18.04 -15.49
C SER A 230 7.18 -17.05 -14.79
N GLU A 231 7.67 -16.03 -15.49
CA GLU A 231 8.55 -15.01 -14.92
C GLU A 231 7.80 -13.87 -14.20
N CYS A 232 6.50 -13.73 -14.39
CA CYS A 232 5.69 -12.78 -13.65
C CYS A 232 5.30 -13.38 -12.30
N ASN A 233 6.04 -13.05 -11.25
CA ASN A 233 5.86 -13.57 -9.90
C ASN A 233 5.76 -12.45 -8.88
N PRO A 234 5.02 -12.65 -7.78
CA PRO A 234 4.87 -11.63 -6.76
C PRO A 234 6.16 -11.45 -5.94
N HIS A 235 6.44 -10.22 -5.58
CA HIS A 235 7.43 -9.88 -4.57
C HIS A 235 6.72 -9.47 -3.27
N TYR A 236 7.19 -10.03 -2.14
CA TYR A 236 6.59 -9.75 -0.84
C TYR A 236 7.50 -8.83 -0.02
N SER A 237 6.90 -7.82 0.57
CA SER A 237 7.56 -6.99 1.58
C SER A 237 6.65 -6.80 2.79
N PHE A 238 7.27 -6.64 3.95
CA PHE A 238 6.59 -6.60 5.23
C PHE A 238 7.01 -5.36 6.00
N SER A 239 6.04 -4.65 6.56
CA SER A 239 6.30 -3.42 7.31
C SER A 239 5.30 -3.25 8.44
N ARG A 240 5.72 -2.56 9.49
CA ARG A 240 4.81 -2.13 10.55
C ARG A 240 4.11 -0.85 10.12
N LEU A 241 2.79 -0.82 10.18
CA LEU A 241 1.98 0.32 9.75
C LEU A 241 1.58 1.25 10.89
N ASP A 242 1.51 0.76 12.12
CA ASP A 242 1.26 1.59 13.30
C ASP A 242 2.57 2.25 13.78
N ASN A 243 2.46 3.51 14.18
CA ASN A 243 3.64 4.28 14.59
C ASN A 243 4.09 3.92 16.02
N LYS A 244 5.20 3.18 16.14
CA LYS A 244 5.79 2.83 17.43
C LYS A 244 6.38 4.03 18.18
N PHE A 245 6.72 5.11 17.46
CA PHE A 245 7.43 6.27 18.02
C PHE A 245 6.52 7.36 18.57
N ALA A 246 5.20 7.21 18.45
CA ALA A 246 4.26 8.12 19.07
C ALA A 246 4.16 7.82 20.61
N GLU A 247 5.23 8.05 21.35
CA GLU A 247 5.28 7.87 22.82
C GLU A 247 4.19 8.64 23.58
N LYS A 248 3.54 9.60 22.94
CA LYS A 248 2.40 10.38 23.45
C LYS A 248 1.06 9.99 22.84
N SER A 249 1.00 8.88 22.10
CA SER A 249 -0.29 8.40 21.58
C SER A 249 -1.20 7.98 22.72
N ILE A 250 -2.41 8.53 22.74
CA ILE A 250 -3.46 8.21 23.72
C ILE A 250 -3.84 6.72 23.66
N SER A 251 -3.53 6.04 22.56
CA SER A 251 -3.80 4.62 22.33
C SER A 251 -2.61 3.97 21.61
N SER A 252 -1.75 3.29 22.36
CA SER A 252 -0.71 2.42 21.78
C SER A 252 -1.29 1.05 21.47
N GLY A 253 -0.83 0.43 20.34
CA GLY A 253 -1.24 -0.89 19.91
C GLY A 253 -2.59 -0.92 19.20
N TYR A 254 -3.09 -2.14 18.95
CA TYR A 254 -4.37 -2.36 18.27
C TYR A 254 -5.30 -3.20 19.16
N ASN A 255 -6.45 -2.66 19.48
CA ASN A 255 -7.49 -3.36 20.24
C ASN A 255 -8.88 -2.83 19.86
N PHE A 256 -9.88 -3.67 20.08
CA PHE A 256 -11.28 -3.29 19.96
C PHE A 256 -12.13 -4.05 20.97
N ARG A 257 -13.39 -3.64 21.12
CA ARG A 257 -14.35 -4.26 22.02
C ARG A 257 -15.51 -4.83 21.28
N PHE A 258 -15.97 -5.98 21.74
CA PHE A 258 -17.25 -6.55 21.32
C PHE A 258 -17.92 -7.20 22.52
N ALA A 259 -19.23 -7.43 22.45
CA ALA A 259 -20.00 -8.03 23.52
C ALA A 259 -20.83 -9.24 23.03
N LYS A 260 -20.93 -10.24 23.88
CA LYS A 260 -21.86 -11.37 23.69
C LYS A 260 -23.02 -11.17 24.66
N TYR A 261 -24.25 -11.08 24.13
CA TYR A 261 -25.47 -10.87 24.90
C TYR A 261 -26.16 -12.19 25.18
N TYR A 262 -26.75 -12.31 26.36
CA TYR A 262 -27.57 -13.46 26.78
C TYR A 262 -28.62 -13.02 27.78
N ARG A 263 -29.61 -13.85 28.02
CA ARG A 263 -30.66 -13.63 29.03
C ARG A 263 -30.63 -14.75 30.03
N ASP A 264 -30.97 -14.44 31.29
CA ASP A 264 -31.19 -15.43 32.32
C ASP A 264 -32.58 -16.04 32.25
N ALA A 265 -32.90 -16.93 33.20
CA ALA A 265 -34.18 -17.60 33.26
C ALA A 265 -35.36 -16.64 33.54
N GLU A 266 -35.08 -15.48 34.14
CA GLU A 266 -36.04 -14.43 34.44
C GLU A 266 -36.21 -13.42 33.28
N GLY A 267 -35.46 -13.61 32.18
CA GLY A 267 -35.52 -12.75 30.98
C GLY A 267 -34.66 -11.47 31.08
N VAL A 268 -33.89 -11.31 32.15
CA VAL A 268 -32.97 -10.16 32.31
C VAL A 268 -31.83 -10.28 31.34
N GLU A 269 -31.50 -9.14 30.66
CA GLU A 269 -30.44 -9.10 29.67
C GLU A 269 -29.07 -8.85 30.34
N TYR A 270 -28.14 -9.72 30.00
CA TYR A 270 -26.75 -9.65 30.39
C TYR A 270 -25.84 -9.59 29.15
N ARG A 271 -24.63 -9.10 29.33
CA ARG A 271 -23.59 -9.23 28.34
C ARG A 271 -22.25 -9.63 28.97
N THR A 272 -21.43 -10.30 28.18
CA THR A 272 -20.01 -10.46 28.46
C THR A 272 -19.27 -9.51 27.53
N LEU A 273 -18.61 -8.47 28.09
CA LEU A 273 -17.77 -7.55 27.34
C LEU A 273 -16.39 -8.17 27.17
N ILE A 274 -15.89 -8.15 25.93
CA ILE A 274 -14.55 -8.65 25.57
C ILE A 274 -13.79 -7.51 24.93
N LYS A 275 -12.65 -7.16 25.53
CA LYS A 275 -11.66 -6.28 24.90
C LYS A 275 -10.55 -7.13 24.33
N ALA A 276 -10.50 -7.21 23.00
CA ALA A 276 -9.54 -8.01 22.27
C ALA A 276 -8.31 -7.15 21.88
N TYR A 277 -7.14 -7.64 22.21
CA TYR A 277 -5.86 -7.14 21.71
C TYR A 277 -5.31 -8.12 20.70
N GLY A 278 -4.63 -7.63 19.69
CA GLY A 278 -4.02 -8.53 18.72
C GLY A 278 -3.35 -7.82 17.56
N ILE A 279 -2.92 -8.62 16.62
CA ILE A 279 -2.21 -8.14 15.44
C ILE A 279 -3.16 -8.13 14.26
N ARG A 280 -3.33 -6.96 13.68
CA ARG A 280 -4.03 -6.75 12.42
C ARG A 280 -3.03 -6.87 11.27
N PHE A 281 -3.38 -7.62 10.26
CA PHE A 281 -2.60 -7.80 9.05
C PHE A 281 -3.38 -7.21 7.87
N ASP A 282 -2.78 -6.24 7.20
CA ASP A 282 -3.33 -5.56 6.03
C ASP A 282 -2.58 -6.04 4.79
N VAL A 283 -3.28 -6.71 3.86
CA VAL A 283 -2.67 -7.19 2.61
C VAL A 283 -2.90 -6.15 1.52
N MET A 284 -1.82 -5.53 1.09
CA MET A 284 -1.82 -4.49 0.05
C MET A 284 -1.27 -5.08 -1.24
N VAL A 285 -2.02 -4.97 -2.33
CA VAL A 285 -1.60 -5.48 -3.63
C VAL A 285 -1.40 -4.33 -4.58
N ASN A 286 -0.18 -4.23 -5.09
CA ASN A 286 0.21 -3.26 -6.11
C ASN A 286 0.83 -3.99 -7.29
N GLY A 287 0.78 -3.36 -8.47
CA GLY A 287 1.45 -3.96 -9.61
C GLY A 287 1.37 -3.13 -10.86
N LYS A 288 2.25 -3.47 -11.77
CA LYS A 288 2.29 -2.95 -13.13
C LYS A 288 2.58 -4.10 -14.09
N ALA A 289 2.02 -4.00 -15.28
CA ALA A 289 2.35 -4.87 -16.39
C ALA A 289 2.84 -4.03 -17.57
N GLY A 290 3.85 -4.51 -18.27
CA GLY A 290 4.37 -3.90 -19.50
C GLY A 290 4.33 -4.89 -20.65
N LYS A 291 3.91 -4.43 -21.82
CA LYS A 291 3.92 -5.21 -23.07
C LYS A 291 4.40 -4.35 -24.21
N PHE A 292 5.21 -4.93 -25.09
CA PHE A 292 5.69 -4.25 -26.28
C PHE A 292 4.53 -3.62 -27.07
N ASN A 293 4.72 -2.36 -27.46
CA ASN A 293 3.80 -1.65 -28.33
C ASN A 293 4.60 -0.72 -29.26
N ILE A 294 4.23 -0.72 -30.54
CA ILE A 294 4.90 0.07 -31.57
C ILE A 294 4.73 1.59 -31.33
N ILE A 295 3.58 2.01 -30.80
CA ILE A 295 3.26 3.43 -30.59
C ILE A 295 4.22 4.11 -29.62
N PRO A 296 4.38 3.65 -28.36
CA PRO A 296 5.37 4.24 -27.44
C PRO A 296 6.80 4.09 -27.97
N THR A 297 7.09 3.04 -28.73
CA THR A 297 8.40 2.87 -29.35
C THR A 297 8.71 4.00 -30.33
N ILE A 298 7.80 4.29 -31.28
CA ILE A 298 7.97 5.36 -32.26
C ILE A 298 8.04 6.72 -31.57
N ILE A 299 7.20 6.98 -30.58
CA ILE A 299 7.21 8.24 -29.82
C ILE A 299 8.57 8.45 -29.12
N ASN A 300 9.09 7.42 -28.45
CA ASN A 300 10.36 7.53 -27.75
C ASN A 300 11.57 7.65 -28.70
N VAL A 301 11.55 6.96 -29.85
CA VAL A 301 12.57 7.12 -30.88
C VAL A 301 12.52 8.53 -31.48
N GLY A 302 11.31 8.99 -31.86
CA GLY A 302 11.10 10.30 -32.44
C GLY A 302 11.49 11.45 -31.51
N SER A 303 11.09 11.36 -30.24
CA SER A 303 11.50 12.34 -29.21
C SER A 303 13.00 12.34 -28.96
N GLY A 304 13.65 11.19 -29.00
CA GLY A 304 15.09 11.06 -28.89
C GLY A 304 15.84 11.74 -30.06
N LEU A 305 15.36 11.55 -31.30
CA LEU A 305 15.91 12.21 -32.47
C LEU A 305 15.68 13.72 -32.41
N ALA A 306 14.51 14.18 -31.99
CA ALA A 306 14.21 15.60 -31.79
C ALA A 306 15.11 16.24 -30.75
N LEU A 307 15.36 15.58 -29.62
CA LEU A 307 16.30 16.07 -28.59
C LEU A 307 17.74 16.12 -29.08
N MET A 308 18.15 15.16 -29.92
CA MET A 308 19.50 15.22 -30.56
C MET A 308 19.63 16.43 -31.49
N GLY A 309 18.59 16.71 -32.31
CA GLY A 309 18.53 17.88 -33.17
C GLY A 309 18.57 19.20 -32.38
N ALA A 310 17.76 19.29 -31.31
CA ALA A 310 17.79 20.46 -30.41
C ALA A 310 19.15 20.62 -29.73
N GLY A 311 19.77 19.53 -29.29
CA GLY A 311 21.10 19.52 -28.69
C GLY A 311 22.18 19.97 -29.68
N ALA A 312 22.14 19.51 -30.94
CA ALA A 312 23.04 19.95 -32.00
C ALA A 312 22.87 21.45 -32.28
N PHE A 313 21.61 21.92 -32.40
CA PHE A 313 21.33 23.36 -32.57
C PHE A 313 21.87 24.19 -31.40
N PHE A 314 21.66 23.74 -30.15
CA PHE A 314 22.22 24.45 -28.99
C PHE A 314 23.75 24.48 -28.99
N CYS A 315 24.42 23.37 -29.32
CA CYS A 315 25.85 23.33 -29.49
C CYS A 315 26.35 24.30 -30.57
N ASP A 316 25.59 24.37 -31.68
CA ASP A 316 25.93 25.34 -32.76
C ASP A 316 25.82 26.80 -32.30
N VAL A 317 24.75 27.13 -31.56
CA VAL A 317 24.61 28.48 -30.99
C VAL A 317 25.80 28.81 -30.06
N VAL A 318 26.17 27.89 -29.19
CA VAL A 318 27.31 28.08 -28.28
C VAL A 318 28.62 28.24 -29.06
N LEU A 319 28.91 27.37 -30.02
CA LEU A 319 30.14 27.36 -30.78
C LEU A 319 30.26 28.57 -31.71
N LEU A 320 29.16 28.96 -32.36
CA LEU A 320 29.16 30.00 -33.40
C LEU A 320 28.99 31.43 -32.85
N TYR A 321 28.39 31.59 -31.65
CA TYR A 321 28.09 32.92 -31.09
C TYR A 321 28.72 33.20 -29.73
N LEU A 322 28.87 32.19 -28.84
CA LEU A 322 29.31 32.40 -27.46
C LEU A 322 30.80 32.16 -27.24
N MET A 323 31.47 31.37 -28.09
CA MET A 323 32.89 31.07 -27.90
C MET A 323 33.81 32.14 -28.51
N LYS A 324 34.93 32.44 -27.84
CA LYS A 324 35.95 33.41 -28.31
C LYS A 324 36.54 33.11 -29.71
N LYS A 325 36.45 31.85 -30.19
CA LYS A 325 36.91 31.39 -31.51
C LYS A 325 35.76 31.18 -32.50
N SER A 326 34.63 31.86 -32.31
CA SER A 326 33.43 31.73 -33.15
C SER A 326 33.70 31.92 -34.66
N ASN A 327 34.54 32.89 -35.04
CA ASN A 327 34.89 33.14 -36.44
C ASN A 327 35.59 31.93 -37.10
N PHE A 328 36.44 31.22 -36.37
CA PHE A 328 37.07 30.01 -36.88
C PHE A 328 36.03 28.87 -37.14
N TYR A 329 35.12 28.66 -36.20
CA TYR A 329 34.08 27.64 -36.34
C TYR A 329 33.04 27.99 -37.41
N ARG A 330 32.70 29.29 -37.57
CA ARG A 330 31.85 29.78 -38.65
C ARG A 330 32.45 29.49 -40.03
N GLY A 331 33.75 29.82 -40.25
CA GLY A 331 34.43 29.58 -41.53
C GLY A 331 34.57 28.08 -41.88
N LYS A 332 34.53 27.18 -40.86
CA LYS A 332 34.56 25.72 -41.09
C LYS A 332 33.18 25.12 -41.36
N LYS A 333 32.12 25.72 -40.84
CA LYS A 333 30.73 25.17 -40.96
C LYS A 333 30.00 25.69 -42.18
N TYR A 334 30.26 26.93 -42.61
CA TYR A 334 29.58 27.54 -43.76
C TYR A 334 30.59 27.75 -44.89
N GLU A 335 30.32 27.13 -46.07
CA GLU A 335 31.01 27.49 -47.30
C GLU A 335 30.47 28.82 -47.83
N GLU A 336 31.33 29.82 -47.99
CA GLU A 336 30.97 31.03 -48.72
C GLU A 336 30.85 30.70 -50.21
N VAL A 337 29.65 30.73 -50.76
CA VAL A 337 29.44 30.67 -52.19
C VAL A 337 29.89 32.01 -52.75
N LYS A 338 31.14 32.07 -53.25
CA LYS A 338 31.62 33.23 -54.00
C LYS A 338 30.77 33.34 -55.28
N SER A 339 29.82 34.26 -55.30
CA SER A 339 29.17 34.67 -56.55
C SER A 339 30.22 35.26 -57.45
N SER A 340 30.66 34.51 -58.45
CA SER A 340 31.53 35.05 -59.51
C SER A 340 30.71 36.09 -60.27
N SER A 341 30.98 37.35 -59.94
CA SER A 341 30.55 38.51 -60.74
C SER A 341 31.05 38.32 -62.17
N ARG A 342 30.17 37.95 -63.10
CA ARG A 342 30.50 37.97 -64.53
C ARG A 342 30.77 39.38 -64.93
N LYS A 343 32.08 39.68 -65.18
CA LYS A 343 32.48 40.86 -65.91
C LYS A 343 31.83 40.79 -67.30
N SER A 344 31.00 41.77 -67.59
CA SER A 344 30.48 42.02 -68.93
C SER A 344 31.60 42.44 -69.85
N LEU A 345 31.88 41.64 -70.89
CA LEU A 345 32.67 42.08 -72.05
C LEU A 345 31.66 42.56 -73.14
N PRO A 346 31.97 43.66 -73.83
CA PRO A 346 31.03 44.20 -74.81
C PRO A 346 31.22 43.58 -76.18
N GLY A 347 30.12 43.31 -76.87
CA GLY A 347 30.01 43.26 -78.33
C GLY A 347 30.13 41.91 -78.98
N GLY A 348 29.03 41.46 -79.53
CA GLY A 348 28.94 40.34 -80.50
C GLY A 348 27.51 39.85 -80.70
N THR A 349 26.84 40.47 -81.72
CA THR A 349 25.58 39.98 -82.31
C THR A 349 25.74 38.57 -82.77
N VAL A 350 24.77 37.69 -82.54
CA VAL A 350 24.15 36.73 -83.51
C VAL A 350 23.08 35.88 -82.84
N ASN A 351 21.86 35.98 -83.39
CA ASN A 351 20.77 35.06 -83.57
C ASN A 351 20.53 33.84 -82.62
N GLY A 352 19.38 33.82 -82.06
CA GLY A 352 18.34 32.88 -82.46
C GLY A 352 18.13 31.61 -81.65
N ASN A 353 16.99 31.54 -81.02
CA ASN A 353 16.27 30.29 -80.75
C ASN A 353 16.89 29.35 -79.65
N GLN A 354 16.46 29.52 -78.42
CA GLN A 354 16.22 28.42 -77.47
C GLN A 354 15.80 29.01 -76.10
N ASN A 355 14.50 29.36 -76.02
CA ASN A 355 13.89 29.73 -74.72
C ASN A 355 12.41 29.33 -74.70
N SER A 356 12.12 28.06 -74.86
CA SER A 356 10.74 27.55 -74.67
C SER A 356 10.61 26.29 -73.82
N GLU A 357 11.71 25.71 -73.37
CA GLU A 357 11.63 24.49 -72.46
C GLU A 357 11.82 24.74 -71.00
N SER A 358 12.33 25.86 -70.56
CA SER A 358 12.54 26.12 -69.14
C SER A 358 11.36 26.75 -68.40
N LEU A 359 10.34 27.27 -69.11
CA LEU A 359 9.12 27.83 -68.52
C LEU A 359 8.05 26.79 -68.25
N ALA A 360 8.01 25.69 -69.01
CA ALA A 360 7.04 24.64 -68.83
C ALA A 360 7.28 23.76 -67.56
N THR A 361 8.53 23.66 -67.13
CA THR A 361 8.91 22.86 -65.97
C THR A 361 8.63 23.57 -64.63
N LEU A 362 8.63 24.91 -64.62
CA LEU A 362 8.31 25.71 -63.41
C LEU A 362 6.79 25.84 -63.17
N GLU A 363 5.97 25.76 -64.23
CA GLU A 363 4.53 25.78 -64.09
C GLU A 363 3.97 24.41 -63.67
N GLN A 364 4.58 23.30 -64.05
CA GLN A 364 4.21 21.95 -63.61
C GLN A 364 4.53 21.72 -62.12
N LEU A 365 5.57 22.30 -61.57
CA LEU A 365 5.91 22.23 -60.13
C LEU A 365 4.99 23.08 -59.25
N ARG A 366 4.34 24.10 -59.81
CA ARG A 366 3.39 24.96 -59.09
C ARG A 366 2.00 24.37 -59.00
N GLN A 367 1.61 23.45 -59.89
CA GLN A 367 0.34 22.77 -59.88
C GLN A 367 0.28 21.54 -58.96
N LEU A 368 1.43 21.03 -58.52
CA LEU A 368 1.49 19.89 -57.57
C LEU A 368 1.44 20.32 -56.09
N GLN A 369 1.52 21.62 -55.78
CA GLN A 369 1.39 22.13 -54.43
C GLN A 369 0.00 22.58 -54.01
N THR A 370 -1.03 22.46 -54.85
CA THR A 370 -2.41 22.89 -54.54
C THR A 370 -3.41 21.77 -54.40
N VAL A 371 -2.99 20.51 -54.19
CA VAL A 371 -3.87 19.34 -53.99
C VAL A 371 -3.64 18.65 -52.65
N GLU A 372 -3.05 19.30 -51.66
CA GLU A 372 -3.10 18.83 -50.28
C GLU A 372 -3.37 20.01 -49.34
N THR A 373 -4.61 20.36 -49.20
CA THR A 373 -5.23 20.95 -48.04
C THR A 373 -6.52 20.24 -47.71
#